data_17bd4f7afa148907ca239f5f84327165
#
_entry.id   17bd4f7afa148907ca239f5f84327165
#
_cell.length_a   1.000
_cell.length_b   1.000
_cell.length_c   1.000
_cell.angle_alpha   90.00
_cell.angle_beta   90.00
_cell.angle_gamma   90.00
#
_symmetry.space_group_name_H-M   'P 1'
#
loop_
_entity.id
_entity.type
_entity.pdbx_description
1 polymer ?
#
loop_
_entity_poly.entity_id
_entity_poly.type
_entity_poly.pdbx_seq_one_letter_code
_entity_poly.pdbx_strand_id
1 'polypeptide(L)'
;MKRMIIAAVASCVMATPTLSVTDVNKDYIKSLAAPGKTVLVIEYYDGSGKVGDRKGYATTAGFKAVSPTDFRVDEKTTLHLYGLEPCRGEMVNRNEDFAGSCIDFAQQQLQIMLQNPKVVFCRAFVSEQGAPVQNATCYGYYNFPGSLDSVDMFEEQLLSLGALRLSKKPDGTPVRPDLAKAEEIGQKGSFGMWADPRVKGQ
;
A
#
# COMPACT_ATOMS: atom_id res chain seq x y z
N MET A 1 8.14 51.46 -44.44
CA MET A 1 8.62 50.93 -43.18
C MET A 1 7.45 50.26 -42.45
N LYS A 2 7.33 48.91 -42.52
CA LYS A 2 6.27 48.12 -41.83
C LYS A 2 6.82 47.65 -40.50
N ARG A 3 6.24 48.08 -39.40
CA ARG A 3 6.56 47.59 -38.05
C ARG A 3 5.80 46.28 -37.79
N MET A 4 6.54 45.19 -37.64
CA MET A 4 6.02 43.89 -37.20
C MET A 4 5.92 43.94 -35.66
N ILE A 5 4.71 43.78 -35.12
CA ILE A 5 4.46 43.62 -33.69
C ILE A 5 4.41 42.08 -33.45
N ILE A 6 5.42 41.57 -32.71
CA ILE A 6 5.47 40.18 -32.25
C ILE A 6 4.72 40.13 -30.90
N ALA A 7 3.55 39.51 -30.90
CA ALA A 7 2.84 39.24 -29.66
C ALA A 7 3.40 37.95 -29.03
N ALA A 8 4.05 38.07 -27.87
CA ALA A 8 4.50 36.95 -27.08
C ALA A 8 3.30 36.37 -26.29
N VAL A 9 2.88 35.16 -26.65
CA VAL A 9 1.88 34.40 -25.91
C VAL A 9 2.59 33.72 -24.73
N ALA A 10 2.39 34.24 -23.53
CA ALA A 10 2.84 33.58 -22.31
C ALA A 10 1.89 32.41 -21.96
N SER A 11 2.33 31.18 -22.21
CA SER A 11 1.64 29.98 -21.76
C SER A 11 1.84 29.81 -20.26
N CYS A 12 0.83 30.14 -19.45
CA CYS A 12 0.75 29.75 -18.05
C CYS A 12 0.53 28.23 -17.95
N VAL A 13 1.57 27.49 -17.66
CA VAL A 13 1.46 26.09 -17.23
C VAL A 13 0.91 26.10 -15.81
N MET A 14 -0.38 25.83 -15.67
CA MET A 14 -0.98 25.58 -14.35
C MET A 14 -0.47 24.22 -13.87
N ALA A 15 0.48 24.25 -12.93
CA ALA A 15 0.85 23.06 -12.16
C ALA A 15 -0.35 22.67 -11.30
N THR A 16 -1.05 21.60 -11.67
CA THR A 16 -2.05 20.97 -10.81
C THR A 16 -1.31 20.40 -9.60
N PRO A 17 -1.70 20.74 -8.36
CA PRO A 17 -1.12 20.09 -7.19
C PRO A 17 -1.48 18.61 -7.24
N THR A 18 -0.51 17.75 -7.48
CA THR A 18 -0.63 16.32 -7.22
C THR A 18 -0.68 16.17 -5.69
N LEU A 19 -1.89 16.00 -5.14
CA LEU A 19 -2.06 15.61 -3.75
C LEU A 19 -1.39 14.24 -3.59
N SER A 20 -0.20 14.26 -3.00
CA SER A 20 0.47 13.04 -2.57
C SER A 20 -0.42 12.37 -1.52
N VAL A 21 -0.95 11.19 -1.84
CA VAL A 21 -1.77 10.36 -0.94
C VAL A 21 -0.96 9.87 0.27
N THR A 22 0.35 10.13 0.28
CA THR A 22 1.33 9.58 1.22
C THR A 22 1.44 10.33 2.56
N ASP A 23 0.85 11.51 2.70
CA ASP A 23 1.00 12.27 3.94
C ASP A 23 -0.18 12.00 4.89
N VAL A 24 0.03 11.06 5.82
CA VAL A 24 -0.91 10.76 6.90
C VAL A 24 -0.43 11.34 8.21
N ASN A 25 -1.36 11.77 9.06
CA ASN A 25 -1.03 12.23 10.40
C ASN A 25 -0.62 11.04 11.28
N LYS A 26 0.70 10.81 11.41
CA LYS A 26 1.25 9.69 12.17
C LYS A 26 0.88 9.73 13.66
N ASP A 27 0.81 10.91 14.26
CA ASP A 27 0.44 11.07 15.67
C ASP A 27 -1.02 10.71 15.90
N TYR A 28 -1.89 11.06 14.95
CA TYR A 28 -3.29 10.61 14.98
C TYR A 28 -3.38 9.08 14.92
N ILE A 29 -2.66 8.43 14.00
CA ILE A 29 -2.65 6.97 13.90
C ILE A 29 -2.18 6.33 15.21
N LYS A 30 -1.10 6.82 15.81
CA LYS A 30 -0.59 6.33 17.10
C LYS A 30 -1.61 6.48 18.22
N SER A 31 -2.37 7.58 18.23
CA SER A 31 -3.39 7.86 19.24
C SER A 31 -4.59 6.90 19.23
N LEU A 32 -4.78 6.15 18.13
CA LEU A 32 -5.85 5.15 18.00
C LEU A 32 -5.54 3.83 18.71
N ALA A 33 -4.31 3.63 19.19
CA ALA A 33 -3.89 2.38 19.81
C ALA A 33 -4.68 2.10 21.11
N ALA A 34 -5.12 0.86 21.27
CA ALA A 34 -5.82 0.38 22.45
C ALA A 34 -5.08 -0.79 23.11
N PRO A 35 -5.01 -0.86 24.45
CA PRO A 35 -4.34 -1.94 25.14
C PRO A 35 -4.92 -3.32 24.80
N GLY A 36 -4.04 -4.29 24.51
CA GLY A 36 -4.40 -5.69 24.29
C GLY A 36 -5.19 -5.97 23.00
N LYS A 37 -5.32 -4.98 22.11
CA LYS A 37 -6.07 -5.13 20.84
C LYS A 37 -5.30 -4.52 19.69
N THR A 38 -5.52 -5.07 18.49
CA THR A 38 -5.20 -4.38 17.24
C THR A 38 -6.45 -3.60 16.81
N VAL A 39 -6.30 -2.31 16.63
CA VAL A 39 -7.37 -1.41 16.14
C VAL A 39 -7.20 -1.22 14.64
N LEU A 40 -8.31 -1.29 13.89
CA LEU A 40 -8.33 -0.90 12.48
C LEU A 40 -9.30 0.25 12.30
N VAL A 41 -8.86 1.28 11.58
CA VAL A 41 -9.72 2.40 11.18
C VAL A 41 -9.66 2.55 9.67
N ILE A 42 -10.83 2.59 9.03
CA ILE A 42 -10.97 2.98 7.63
C ILE A 42 -11.44 4.41 7.60
N GLU A 43 -10.64 5.29 7.01
CA GLU A 43 -10.99 6.69 6.74
C GLU A 43 -11.46 6.81 5.29
N TYR A 44 -12.70 7.24 5.10
CA TYR A 44 -13.26 7.48 3.78
C TYR A 44 -13.14 8.95 3.41
N TYR A 45 -12.57 9.24 2.25
CA TYR A 45 -12.33 10.59 1.75
C TYR A 45 -12.91 10.77 0.34
N ASP A 46 -13.29 11.99 0.02
CA ASP A 46 -13.78 12.36 -1.30
C ASP A 46 -12.63 12.72 -2.28
N GLY A 47 -12.98 13.03 -3.52
CA GLY A 47 -12.00 13.39 -4.56
C GLY A 47 -11.22 14.69 -4.28
N SER A 48 -11.62 15.49 -3.28
CA SER A 48 -10.90 16.68 -2.81
C SER A 48 -9.96 16.39 -1.64
N GLY A 49 -9.95 15.14 -1.13
CA GLY A 49 -9.18 14.72 0.03
C GLY A 49 -9.85 15.02 1.38
N LYS A 50 -11.10 15.50 1.37
CA LYS A 50 -11.86 15.75 2.60
C LYS A 50 -12.39 14.45 3.16
N VAL A 51 -12.19 14.23 4.46
CA VAL A 51 -12.71 13.09 5.20
C VAL A 51 -14.23 13.21 5.34
N GLY A 52 -14.94 12.22 4.84
CA GLY A 52 -16.39 12.11 4.90
C GLY A 52 -16.88 11.25 6.07
N ASP A 53 -16.19 10.12 6.33
CA ASP A 53 -16.57 9.16 7.37
C ASP A 53 -15.34 8.38 7.88
N ARG A 54 -15.50 7.74 9.05
CA ARG A 54 -14.55 6.79 9.63
C ARG A 54 -15.28 5.61 10.22
N LYS A 55 -14.78 4.40 9.95
CA LYS A 55 -15.25 3.16 10.57
C LYS A 55 -14.12 2.51 11.35
N GLY A 56 -14.40 2.17 12.61
CA GLY A 56 -13.44 1.55 13.51
C GLY A 56 -13.79 0.09 13.80
N TYR A 57 -12.76 -0.74 13.89
CA TYR A 57 -12.83 -2.16 14.22
C TYR A 57 -11.73 -2.48 15.23
N ALA A 58 -11.92 -3.53 16.03
CA ALA A 58 -10.89 -3.97 16.97
C ALA A 58 -10.95 -5.48 17.15
N THR A 59 -9.76 -6.10 17.26
CA THR A 59 -9.63 -7.55 17.47
C THR A 59 -8.46 -7.86 18.40
N THR A 60 -8.58 -8.93 19.17
CA THR A 60 -7.48 -9.49 19.98
C THR A 60 -6.66 -10.54 19.19
N ALA A 61 -7.23 -11.09 18.11
CA ALA A 61 -6.60 -12.13 17.30
C ALA A 61 -5.83 -11.59 16.08
N GLY A 62 -5.85 -10.26 15.86
CA GLY A 62 -5.34 -9.64 14.62
C GLY A 62 -6.30 -9.80 13.45
N PHE A 63 -5.98 -9.15 12.33
CA PHE A 63 -6.70 -9.28 11.07
C PHE A 63 -6.09 -10.39 10.22
N LYS A 64 -6.86 -10.92 9.25
CA LYS A 64 -6.46 -12.09 8.47
C LYS A 64 -6.33 -11.75 6.98
N ALA A 65 -5.14 -12.03 6.42
CA ALA A 65 -4.93 -12.03 4.98
C ALA A 65 -5.75 -13.18 4.33
N VAL A 66 -6.54 -12.85 3.31
CA VAL A 66 -7.35 -13.82 2.56
C VAL A 66 -6.82 -14.05 1.15
N SER A 67 -5.95 -13.17 0.68
CA SER A 67 -5.16 -13.29 -0.55
C SER A 67 -3.84 -12.53 -0.39
N PRO A 68 -2.95 -12.51 -1.40
CA PRO A 68 -1.73 -11.69 -1.38
C PRO A 68 -1.94 -10.19 -1.16
N THR A 69 -3.08 -9.67 -1.60
CA THR A 69 -3.41 -8.25 -1.59
C THR A 69 -4.66 -7.90 -0.79
N ASP A 70 -5.36 -8.92 -0.24
CA ASP A 70 -6.62 -8.72 0.44
C ASP A 70 -6.57 -9.22 1.88
N PHE A 71 -7.22 -8.47 2.78
CA PHE A 71 -7.42 -8.92 4.14
C PHE A 71 -8.82 -8.59 4.66
N ARG A 72 -9.32 -9.47 5.51
CA ARG A 72 -10.68 -9.37 6.05
C ARG A 72 -10.70 -8.50 7.29
N VAL A 73 -11.63 -7.55 7.30
CA VAL A 73 -11.89 -6.65 8.44
C VAL A 73 -13.01 -7.20 9.32
N ASP A 74 -14.12 -7.58 8.69
CA ASP A 74 -15.26 -8.26 9.31
C ASP A 74 -15.91 -9.25 8.33
N GLU A 75 -17.08 -9.78 8.66
CA GLU A 75 -17.79 -10.75 7.80
C GLU A 75 -18.20 -10.17 6.44
N LYS A 76 -18.34 -8.86 6.32
CA LYS A 76 -18.88 -8.15 5.15
C LYS A 76 -17.86 -7.29 4.42
N THR A 77 -16.70 -7.02 5.04
CA THR A 77 -15.73 -6.05 4.54
C THR A 77 -14.37 -6.68 4.37
N THR A 78 -13.86 -6.65 3.17
CA THR A 78 -12.48 -7.00 2.78
C THR A 78 -11.80 -5.75 2.24
N LEU A 79 -10.58 -5.47 2.66
CA LEU A 79 -9.76 -4.41 2.08
C LEU A 79 -8.78 -4.99 1.07
N HIS A 80 -8.66 -4.31 -0.06
CA HIS A 80 -7.76 -4.63 -1.16
C HIS A 80 -6.65 -3.57 -1.26
N LEU A 81 -5.39 -3.99 -1.19
CA LEU A 81 -4.22 -3.13 -1.40
C LEU A 81 -4.10 -2.81 -2.89
N TYR A 82 -4.59 -1.64 -3.27
CA TYR A 82 -4.79 -1.26 -4.67
C TYR A 82 -3.49 -1.09 -5.44
N GLY A 83 -3.47 -1.64 -6.66
CA GLY A 83 -2.39 -1.45 -7.62
C GLY A 83 -1.17 -2.33 -7.40
N LEU A 84 -1.28 -3.39 -6.61
CA LEU A 84 -0.25 -4.38 -6.34
C LEU A 84 -0.65 -5.76 -6.86
N GLU A 85 0.34 -6.59 -7.17
CA GLU A 85 0.13 -7.99 -7.55
C GLU A 85 1.32 -8.87 -7.11
N PRO A 86 1.12 -10.17 -6.85
CA PRO A 86 2.21 -11.12 -6.65
C PRO A 86 2.93 -11.44 -7.97
N CYS A 87 4.11 -12.03 -7.88
CA CYS A 87 4.73 -12.67 -9.06
C CYS A 87 3.86 -13.85 -9.54
N ARG A 88 4.18 -14.39 -10.72
CA ARG A 88 3.44 -15.52 -11.30
C ARG A 88 4.16 -16.84 -11.08
N GLY A 89 3.40 -17.87 -10.71
CA GLY A 89 3.90 -19.23 -10.56
C GLY A 89 4.74 -19.42 -9.31
N GLU A 90 5.83 -20.16 -9.43
CA GLU A 90 6.74 -20.52 -8.36
C GLU A 90 7.95 -19.60 -8.32
N MET A 91 8.47 -19.37 -7.12
CA MET A 91 9.71 -18.64 -6.87
C MET A 91 10.64 -19.41 -5.94
N VAL A 92 11.92 -19.10 -6.02
CA VAL A 92 12.96 -19.59 -5.11
C VAL A 92 13.75 -18.39 -4.57
N ASN A 93 13.71 -18.19 -3.27
CA ASN A 93 14.55 -17.23 -2.56
C ASN A 93 15.48 -17.99 -1.60
N ARG A 94 16.71 -18.21 -2.01
CA ARG A 94 17.69 -18.94 -1.20
C ARG A 94 18.16 -18.18 0.02
N ASN A 95 18.03 -16.84 0.02
CA ASN A 95 18.45 -16.01 1.13
C ASN A 95 17.47 -16.12 2.33
N GLU A 96 16.22 -16.43 2.03
CA GLU A 96 15.15 -16.57 3.02
C GLU A 96 14.71 -18.04 3.19
N ASP A 97 15.44 -18.98 2.56
CA ASP A 97 15.13 -20.43 2.55
C ASP A 97 13.68 -20.72 2.13
N PHE A 98 13.21 -19.97 1.12
CA PHE A 98 11.85 -20.13 0.59
C PHE A 98 11.88 -20.72 -0.82
N ALA A 99 11.05 -21.74 -1.03
CA ALA A 99 10.74 -22.29 -2.35
C ALA A 99 9.25 -22.63 -2.39
N GLY A 100 8.50 -21.99 -3.29
CA GLY A 100 7.05 -22.23 -3.37
C GLY A 100 6.33 -21.18 -4.23
N SER A 101 5.02 -21.16 -4.06
CA SER A 101 4.14 -20.26 -4.81
C SER A 101 4.39 -18.79 -4.46
N CYS A 102 4.46 -17.93 -5.49
CA CYS A 102 4.47 -16.46 -5.33
C CYS A 102 3.28 -15.96 -4.50
N ILE A 103 2.11 -16.59 -4.69
CA ILE A 103 0.88 -16.24 -3.97
C ILE A 103 1.04 -16.51 -2.48
N ASP A 104 1.53 -17.71 -2.13
CA ASP A 104 1.69 -18.12 -0.73
C ASP A 104 2.72 -17.24 -0.01
N PHE A 105 3.84 -16.93 -0.68
CA PHE A 105 4.86 -16.04 -0.14
C PHE A 105 4.27 -14.65 0.17
N ALA A 106 3.62 -14.02 -0.80
CA ALA A 106 3.07 -12.68 -0.65
C ALA A 106 1.96 -12.64 0.41
N GLN A 107 1.06 -13.64 0.44
CA GLN A 107 0.01 -13.74 1.45
C GLN A 107 0.59 -13.93 2.86
N GLN A 108 1.65 -14.71 3.00
CA GLN A 108 2.35 -14.90 4.28
C GLN A 108 2.98 -13.58 4.77
N GLN A 109 3.62 -12.80 3.88
CA GLN A 109 4.19 -11.51 4.24
C GLN A 109 3.10 -10.52 4.68
N LEU A 110 1.98 -10.43 3.97
CA LEU A 110 0.84 -9.62 4.38
C LEU A 110 0.28 -10.08 5.74
N GLN A 111 0.18 -11.38 5.98
CA GLN A 111 -0.29 -11.92 7.25
C GLN A 111 0.62 -11.53 8.42
N ILE A 112 1.95 -11.56 8.24
CA ILE A 112 2.93 -11.13 9.25
C ILE A 112 2.72 -9.65 9.58
N MET A 113 2.51 -8.80 8.57
CA MET A 113 2.25 -7.37 8.77
C MET A 113 0.94 -7.12 9.54
N LEU A 114 -0.08 -7.92 9.32
CA LEU A 114 -1.39 -7.80 9.99
C LEU A 114 -1.43 -8.32 11.43
N GLN A 115 -0.47 -9.17 11.83
CA GLN A 115 -0.39 -9.72 13.20
C GLN A 115 0.29 -8.79 14.21
N ASN A 116 1.17 -7.93 13.75
CA ASN A 116 2.09 -7.19 14.62
C ASN A 116 1.71 -5.73 14.92
N PRO A 117 0.90 -5.00 14.11
CA PRO A 117 0.61 -3.60 14.37
C PRO A 117 -0.32 -3.43 15.57
N LYS A 118 -0.16 -2.32 16.29
CA LYS A 118 -1.12 -1.84 17.29
C LYS A 118 -2.34 -1.20 16.63
N VAL A 119 -2.11 -0.54 15.49
CA VAL A 119 -3.15 0.09 14.66
C VAL A 119 -2.90 -0.25 13.20
N VAL A 120 -3.95 -0.62 12.50
CA VAL A 120 -4.04 -0.60 11.04
C VAL A 120 -4.92 0.58 10.64
N PHE A 121 -4.37 1.53 9.92
CA PHE A 121 -5.10 2.70 9.45
C PHE A 121 -5.16 2.68 7.94
N CYS A 122 -6.37 2.60 7.39
CA CYS A 122 -6.57 2.52 5.94
C CYS A 122 -7.34 3.73 5.43
N ARG A 123 -6.99 4.20 4.24
CA ARG A 123 -7.69 5.26 3.53
C ARG A 123 -8.33 4.69 2.27
N ALA A 124 -9.62 4.91 2.12
CA ALA A 124 -10.42 4.50 0.96
C ALA A 124 -11.23 5.68 0.43
N PHE A 125 -11.61 5.67 -0.84
CA PHE A 125 -12.56 6.64 -1.35
C PHE A 125 -13.97 6.41 -0.75
N VAL A 126 -14.73 7.49 -0.59
CA VAL A 126 -16.12 7.40 -0.11
C VAL A 126 -17.00 6.53 -1.02
N SER A 127 -16.66 6.42 -2.31
CA SER A 127 -17.33 5.54 -3.27
C SER A 127 -17.14 4.04 -2.98
N GLU A 128 -16.09 3.68 -2.24
CA GLU A 128 -15.83 2.29 -1.82
C GLU A 128 -16.67 1.89 -0.61
N GLN A 129 -17.23 2.87 0.10
CA GLN A 129 -17.95 2.63 1.35
C GLN A 129 -19.17 1.73 1.14
N GLY A 130 -19.21 0.60 1.86
CA GLY A 130 -20.30 -0.37 1.77
C GLY A 130 -20.11 -1.45 0.71
N ALA A 131 -19.09 -1.33 -0.16
CA ALA A 131 -18.71 -2.44 -1.04
C ALA A 131 -18.12 -3.61 -0.21
N PRO A 132 -18.34 -4.87 -0.60
CA PRO A 132 -17.79 -6.03 0.10
C PRO A 132 -16.26 -6.13 -0.02
N VAL A 133 -15.69 -5.64 -1.13
CA VAL A 133 -14.25 -5.44 -1.33
C VAL A 133 -14.01 -3.97 -1.61
N GLN A 134 -13.11 -3.35 -0.86
CA GLN A 134 -12.85 -1.91 -0.92
C GLN A 134 -11.37 -1.67 -1.19
N ASN A 135 -11.07 -0.90 -2.23
CA ASN A 135 -9.71 -0.47 -2.52
C ASN A 135 -9.23 0.51 -1.46
N ALA A 136 -8.07 0.25 -0.89
CA ALA A 136 -7.51 1.08 0.18
C ALA A 136 -5.99 1.17 0.09
N THR A 137 -5.45 2.23 0.69
CA THR A 137 -4.04 2.37 1.07
C THR A 137 -3.94 2.26 2.58
N CYS A 138 -3.08 1.38 3.09
CA CYS A 138 -3.05 1.02 4.50
C CYS A 138 -1.69 1.31 5.16
N TYR A 139 -1.74 1.67 6.44
CA TYR A 139 -0.60 1.98 7.29
C TYR A 139 -0.67 1.15 8.56
N GLY A 140 0.46 0.62 9.01
CA GLY A 140 0.60 -0.08 10.27
C GLY A 140 1.36 0.76 11.28
N TYR A 141 0.81 0.95 12.49
CA TYR A 141 1.56 1.46 13.63
C TYR A 141 2.15 0.31 14.43
N TYR A 142 3.45 0.28 14.51
CA TYR A 142 4.22 -0.72 15.24
C TYR A 142 4.87 -0.09 16.46
N ASN A 143 4.80 -0.77 17.58
CA ASN A 143 5.47 -0.40 18.82
C ASN A 143 6.00 -1.67 19.48
N PHE A 144 7.28 -1.94 19.29
CA PHE A 144 7.96 -3.07 19.90
C PHE A 144 8.79 -2.60 21.09
N PRO A 145 8.78 -3.32 22.22
CA PRO A 145 9.60 -3.00 23.38
C PRO A 145 11.08 -2.88 22.99
N GLY A 146 11.71 -1.76 23.37
CA GLY A 146 13.11 -1.50 23.10
C GLY A 146 13.46 -1.03 21.69
N SER A 147 12.46 -0.81 20.81
CA SER A 147 12.64 -0.21 19.49
C SER A 147 11.90 1.12 19.35
N LEU A 148 12.26 1.89 18.33
CA LEU A 148 11.50 3.07 17.94
C LEU A 148 10.13 2.64 17.40
N ASP A 149 9.10 3.39 17.76
CA ASP A 149 7.79 3.20 17.16
C ASP A 149 7.74 3.80 15.76
N SER A 150 7.08 3.09 14.83
CA SER A 150 6.97 3.50 13.44
C SER A 150 5.53 3.43 12.94
N VAL A 151 5.24 4.27 11.95
CA VAL A 151 4.03 4.20 11.13
C VAL A 151 4.48 4.05 9.69
N ASP A 152 4.23 2.86 9.14
CA ASP A 152 4.73 2.46 7.82
C ASP A 152 3.57 2.06 6.89
N MET A 153 3.70 2.40 5.61
CA MET A 153 2.72 2.01 4.59
C MET A 153 2.90 0.52 4.23
N PHE A 154 1.82 -0.24 4.22
CA PHE A 154 1.86 -1.67 3.88
C PHE A 154 2.34 -1.91 2.47
N GLU A 155 1.85 -1.15 1.52
CA GLU A 155 2.20 -1.27 0.12
C GLU A 155 3.69 -1.01 -0.11
N GLU A 156 4.27 0.03 0.51
CA GLU A 156 5.71 0.31 0.41
C GLU A 156 6.55 -0.81 1.01
N GLN A 157 6.14 -1.35 2.16
CA GLN A 157 6.85 -2.44 2.81
C GLN A 157 6.82 -3.72 1.95
N LEU A 158 5.62 -4.12 1.45
CA LEU A 158 5.47 -5.32 0.63
C LEU A 158 6.25 -5.24 -0.68
N LEU A 159 6.33 -4.07 -1.29
CA LEU A 159 7.15 -3.81 -2.48
C LEU A 159 8.65 -3.85 -2.16
N SER A 160 9.06 -3.17 -1.09
CA SER A 160 10.48 -3.10 -0.69
C SER A 160 11.03 -4.46 -0.25
N LEU A 161 10.19 -5.30 0.38
CA LEU A 161 10.51 -6.69 0.73
C LEU A 161 10.45 -7.64 -0.48
N GLY A 162 9.98 -7.18 -1.64
CA GLY A 162 9.78 -8.03 -2.81
C GLY A 162 8.71 -9.11 -2.62
N ALA A 163 7.73 -8.86 -1.76
CA ALA A 163 6.57 -9.74 -1.59
C ALA A 163 5.54 -9.52 -2.71
N LEU A 164 5.38 -8.27 -3.11
CA LEU A 164 4.52 -7.84 -4.20
C LEU A 164 5.31 -6.99 -5.21
N ARG A 165 4.72 -6.79 -6.37
CA ARG A 165 5.18 -5.86 -7.41
C ARG A 165 4.03 -4.93 -7.81
N LEU A 166 4.36 -3.86 -8.51
CA LEU A 166 3.36 -2.93 -9.04
C LEU A 166 2.59 -3.59 -10.19
N SER A 167 1.27 -3.53 -10.10
CA SER A 167 0.39 -3.86 -11.23
C SER A 167 0.60 -2.84 -12.34
N LYS A 168 0.53 -3.30 -13.59
CA LYS A 168 0.71 -2.48 -14.79
C LYS A 168 -0.61 -2.26 -15.52
N LYS A 169 -0.79 -1.06 -16.05
CA LYS A 169 -1.85 -0.74 -17.00
C LYS A 169 -1.59 -1.41 -18.35
N PRO A 170 -2.56 -1.44 -19.27
CA PRO A 170 -2.39 -2.01 -20.61
C PRO A 170 -1.23 -1.37 -21.42
N ASP A 171 -0.89 -0.11 -21.13
CA ASP A 171 0.23 0.61 -21.76
C ASP A 171 1.59 0.30 -21.11
N GLY A 172 1.63 -0.60 -20.12
CA GLY A 172 2.83 -1.00 -19.40
C GLY A 172 3.23 -0.06 -18.25
N THR A 173 2.54 1.07 -18.05
CA THR A 173 2.84 1.99 -16.93
C THR A 173 2.30 1.44 -15.61
N PRO A 174 2.96 1.73 -14.46
CA PRO A 174 2.47 1.30 -13.16
C PRO A 174 1.09 1.92 -12.84
N VAL A 175 0.22 1.15 -12.20
CA VAL A 175 -1.05 1.66 -11.65
C VAL A 175 -0.78 2.67 -10.53
N ARG A 176 0.26 2.41 -9.70
CA ARG A 176 0.70 3.23 -8.57
C ARG A 176 2.14 3.74 -8.80
N PRO A 177 2.34 4.76 -9.67
CA PRO A 177 3.68 5.29 -9.95
C PRO A 177 4.34 5.96 -8.72
N ASP A 178 3.56 6.39 -7.74
CA ASP A 178 3.99 6.91 -6.45
C ASP A 178 4.80 5.90 -5.63
N LEU A 179 4.58 4.60 -5.84
CA LEU A 179 5.25 3.50 -5.14
C LEU A 179 6.45 2.91 -5.90
N ALA A 180 6.80 3.45 -7.07
CA ALA A 180 7.86 2.90 -7.93
C ALA A 180 9.23 2.81 -7.22
N LYS A 181 9.51 3.75 -6.31
CA LYS A 181 10.77 3.72 -5.55
C LYS A 181 10.83 2.57 -4.55
N ALA A 182 9.72 2.21 -3.95
CA ALA A 182 9.66 1.07 -3.02
C ALA A 182 9.92 -0.25 -3.78
N GLU A 183 9.33 -0.43 -4.95
CA GLU A 183 9.63 -1.58 -5.81
C GLU A 183 11.11 -1.61 -6.26
N GLU A 184 11.67 -0.46 -6.62
CA GLU A 184 13.09 -0.35 -6.99
C GLU A 184 14.02 -0.79 -5.86
N ILE A 185 13.69 -0.50 -4.60
CA ILE A 185 14.44 -0.97 -3.42
C ILE A 185 14.43 -2.50 -3.38
N GLY A 186 13.27 -3.14 -3.51
CA GLY A 186 13.15 -4.59 -3.55
C GLY A 186 13.97 -5.22 -4.68
N GLN A 187 13.87 -4.64 -5.88
CA GLN A 187 14.62 -5.10 -7.07
C GLN A 187 16.14 -4.99 -6.90
N LYS A 188 16.64 -3.84 -6.45
CA LYS A 188 18.06 -3.58 -6.24
C LYS A 188 18.65 -4.45 -5.13
N GLY A 189 17.87 -4.65 -4.04
CA GLY A 189 18.27 -5.51 -2.93
C GLY A 189 18.15 -7.00 -3.25
N SER A 190 17.52 -7.37 -4.35
CA SER A 190 17.18 -8.77 -4.67
C SER A 190 16.41 -9.41 -3.51
N PHE A 191 15.45 -8.68 -2.92
CA PHE A 191 14.62 -9.16 -1.83
C PHE A 191 13.42 -9.96 -2.33
N GLY A 192 12.92 -10.89 -1.50
CA GLY A 192 11.74 -11.68 -1.80
C GLY A 192 11.78 -12.33 -3.19
N MET A 193 10.75 -12.08 -4.01
CA MET A 193 10.66 -12.60 -5.38
C MET A 193 11.81 -12.16 -6.30
N TRP A 194 12.43 -11.01 -6.04
CA TRP A 194 13.50 -10.48 -6.88
C TRP A 194 14.83 -11.22 -6.71
N ALA A 195 14.93 -12.12 -5.72
CA ALA A 195 16.06 -13.04 -5.59
C ALA A 195 16.05 -14.15 -6.67
N ASP A 196 14.88 -14.43 -7.26
CA ASP A 196 14.72 -15.42 -8.33
C ASP A 196 14.91 -14.77 -9.71
N PRO A 197 15.95 -15.15 -10.49
CA PRO A 197 16.17 -14.58 -11.81
C PRO A 197 14.99 -14.79 -12.79
N ARG A 198 14.19 -15.84 -12.60
CA ARG A 198 13.02 -16.15 -13.44
C ARG A 198 11.89 -15.11 -13.27
N VAL A 199 11.83 -14.46 -12.12
CA VAL A 199 10.83 -13.43 -11.83
C VAL A 199 11.23 -12.06 -12.39
N LYS A 200 12.53 -11.76 -12.46
CA LYS A 200 13.04 -10.48 -12.99
C LYS A 200 12.64 -10.19 -14.43
N GLY A 201 12.29 -11.20 -15.21
CA GLY A 201 11.87 -11.09 -16.61
C GLY A 201 10.36 -11.11 -16.86
N GLN A 202 9.53 -11.11 -15.80
CA GLN A 202 8.07 -11.19 -15.92
C GLN A 202 7.42 -9.79 -16.08
#